data_0eb877d7dd17a75450fac83a1af4c3fa
#
_entry.id   0eb877d7dd17a75450fac83a1af4c3fa
#
_cell.length_a   1.000
_cell.length_b   1.000
_cell.length_c   1.000
_cell.angle_alpha   90.00
_cell.angle_beta   90.00
_cell.angle_gamma   90.00
#
_symmetry.space_group_name_H-M   'P 1'
#
loop_
_entity.id
_entity.type
_entity.pdbx_description
1 polymer ?
#
loop_
_entity_poly.entity_id
_entity_poly.type
_entity_poly.pdbx_seq_one_letter_code
_entity_poly.pdbx_strand_id
1 'polypeptide(L)'
;MSGREQAGVIPFRQKKDTIEVCLIRNKGRRKWKIPKGFIDAGETARQTALKEAWEEAGLSGRLVGDTIGSYTYDKWGFELTVSMFLMEVSSEETAWEESRLRERSWSPVDDAFAQLKRHPVQPLLGTAAARLERRKRSR
;
A
#
# COMPACT_ATOMS: atom_id res chain seq x y z
N MET A 1 11.38 -11.51 18.25
CA MET A 1 12.20 -10.61 17.54
C MET A 1 11.59 -10.25 16.20
N SER A 2 11.52 -9.04 15.94
CA SER A 2 10.67 -8.57 14.88
C SER A 2 11.38 -8.17 13.59
N GLY A 3 12.65 -8.47 13.41
CA GLY A 3 13.38 -8.07 12.19
C GLY A 3 12.78 -8.62 10.90
N ARG A 4 11.77 -9.46 10.99
CA ARG A 4 11.09 -10.07 9.84
C ARG A 4 9.70 -9.52 9.62
N GLU A 5 9.32 -8.50 10.35
CA GLU A 5 8.00 -7.91 10.23
C GLU A 5 8.06 -6.59 9.48
N GLN A 6 7.11 -6.43 8.57
CA GLN A 6 6.95 -5.22 7.78
C GLN A 6 5.52 -4.74 7.87
N ALA A 7 5.30 -3.50 7.46
CA ALA A 7 3.97 -2.94 7.36
C ALA A 7 3.89 -2.10 6.08
N GLY A 8 2.69 -2.04 5.51
CA GLY A 8 2.48 -1.28 4.31
C GLY A 8 1.05 -0.83 4.15
N VAL A 9 0.79 -0.13 3.06
CA VAL A 9 -0.54 0.43 2.81
C VAL A 9 -1.02 0.10 1.41
N ILE A 10 -2.34 0.04 1.28
CA ILE A 10 -3.02 0.16 0.00
C ILE A 10 -3.59 1.58 0.00
N PRO A 11 -2.95 2.51 -0.72
CA PRO A 11 -3.42 3.90 -0.76
C PRO A 11 -4.60 4.03 -1.71
N PHE A 12 -5.66 4.69 -1.26
CA PHE A 12 -6.82 4.89 -2.11
C PHE A 12 -7.31 6.34 -2.02
N ARG A 13 -8.09 6.71 -3.03
CA ARG A 13 -8.80 7.98 -3.05
C ARG A 13 -10.14 7.78 -3.77
N GLN A 14 -11.12 8.60 -3.40
CA GLN A 14 -12.40 8.65 -4.10
C GLN A 14 -12.31 9.77 -5.13
N LYS A 15 -12.55 9.46 -6.40
CA LYS A 15 -12.53 10.47 -7.44
C LYS A 15 -13.83 10.37 -8.21
N LYS A 16 -14.75 11.31 -7.97
CA LYS A 16 -16.12 11.25 -8.47
C LYS A 16 -16.75 9.92 -7.99
N ASP A 17 -17.17 9.07 -8.90
CA ASP A 17 -17.81 7.81 -8.55
C ASP A 17 -16.84 6.64 -8.53
N THR A 18 -15.56 6.90 -8.76
CA THR A 18 -14.55 5.85 -8.90
C THR A 18 -13.59 5.86 -7.72
N ILE A 19 -13.32 4.69 -7.18
CA ILE A 19 -12.28 4.52 -6.18
C ILE A 19 -11.01 4.14 -6.93
N GLU A 20 -9.95 4.90 -6.68
CA GLU A 20 -8.65 4.65 -7.29
C GLU A 20 -7.65 4.22 -6.23
N VAL A 21 -6.72 3.37 -6.65
CA VAL A 21 -5.64 2.87 -5.81
C VAL A 21 -4.31 3.28 -6.43
N CYS A 22 -3.37 3.67 -5.58
CA CYS A 22 -2.04 4.04 -6.02
C CYS A 22 -1.08 2.87 -5.88
N LEU A 23 -0.43 2.53 -6.99
CA LEU A 23 0.63 1.54 -6.99
C LEU A 23 1.95 2.22 -7.29
N ILE A 24 3.04 1.58 -6.88
CA ILE A 24 4.39 2.08 -7.16
C ILE A 24 5.20 0.99 -7.85
N ARG A 25 6.24 1.41 -8.55
CA ARG A 25 7.23 0.50 -9.11
C ARG A 25 8.58 1.19 -9.16
N ASN A 26 9.63 0.39 -9.22
CA ASN A 26 10.96 0.95 -9.44
C ASN A 26 11.06 1.40 -10.89
N LYS A 27 11.69 2.54 -11.12
CA LYS A 27 11.89 3.03 -12.48
C LYS A 27 12.63 1.99 -13.30
N GLY A 28 12.14 1.78 -14.52
CA GLY A 28 12.72 0.78 -15.41
C GLY A 28 12.26 -0.64 -15.15
N ARG A 29 11.40 -0.86 -14.16
CA ARG A 29 10.85 -2.18 -13.84
C ARG A 29 9.38 -2.23 -14.23
N ARG A 30 8.89 -3.44 -14.54
CA ARG A 30 7.49 -3.62 -14.93
C ARG A 30 6.57 -3.93 -13.78
N LYS A 31 7.13 -4.49 -12.70
CA LYS A 31 6.32 -5.05 -11.62
C LYS A 31 5.81 -3.94 -10.71
N TRP A 32 4.49 -3.81 -10.63
CA TRP A 32 3.84 -2.90 -9.70
C TRP A 32 3.78 -3.53 -8.31
N LYS A 33 3.78 -2.68 -7.29
CA LYS A 33 3.75 -3.09 -5.89
C LYS A 33 3.16 -1.98 -5.04
N ILE A 34 3.11 -2.21 -3.74
CA ILE A 34 2.56 -1.26 -2.78
C ILE A 34 3.68 -0.78 -1.85
N PRO A 35 3.52 0.41 -1.24
CA PRO A 35 4.50 0.91 -0.27
C PRO A 35 4.55 0.04 0.98
N LYS A 36 5.74 -0.35 1.39
CA LYS A 36 5.94 -1.13 2.62
C LYS A 36 7.40 -1.07 3.04
N GLY A 37 7.64 -1.35 4.30
CA GLY A 37 9.00 -1.44 4.82
C GLY A 37 9.05 -2.10 6.17
N PHE A 38 10.26 -2.29 6.67
CA PHE A 38 10.48 -2.93 7.96
C PHE A 38 10.00 -2.07 9.12
N ILE A 39 9.42 -2.73 10.11
CA ILE A 39 9.01 -2.06 11.34
C ILE A 39 10.26 -1.89 12.20
N ASP A 40 10.68 -0.65 12.38
CA ASP A 40 11.87 -0.36 13.17
C ASP A 40 11.55 -0.41 14.67
N ALA A 41 12.59 -0.59 15.46
CA ALA A 41 12.45 -0.60 16.91
C ALA A 41 11.76 0.70 17.37
N GLY A 42 10.76 0.56 18.21
CA GLY A 42 10.03 1.72 18.74
C GLY A 42 8.88 2.18 17.86
N GLU A 43 8.69 1.58 16.68
CA GLU A 43 7.56 1.92 15.81
C GLU A 43 6.46 0.88 15.93
N THR A 44 5.21 1.35 15.75
CA THR A 44 4.10 0.44 15.55
C THR A 44 3.96 0.13 14.05
N ALA A 45 3.23 -0.94 13.73
CA ALA A 45 2.95 -1.25 12.34
C ALA A 45 2.24 -0.08 11.64
N ARG A 46 1.32 0.58 12.34
CA ARG A 46 0.59 1.74 11.78
C ARG A 46 1.54 2.89 11.46
N GLN A 47 2.45 3.20 12.36
CA GLN A 47 3.43 4.26 12.14
C GLN A 47 4.34 3.94 10.96
N THR A 48 4.80 2.70 10.87
CA THR A 48 5.65 2.26 9.76
C THR A 48 4.90 2.37 8.43
N ALA A 49 3.65 1.92 8.40
CA ALA A 49 2.84 1.96 7.18
C ALA A 49 2.73 3.40 6.64
N LEU A 50 2.42 4.36 7.52
CA LEU A 50 2.32 5.76 7.13
C LEU A 50 3.65 6.33 6.68
N LYS A 51 4.72 5.97 7.37
CA LYS A 51 6.07 6.42 7.01
C LYS A 51 6.47 5.92 5.63
N GLU A 52 6.21 4.64 5.34
CA GLU A 52 6.59 4.07 4.07
C GLU A 52 5.79 4.65 2.91
N ALA A 53 4.51 4.96 3.13
CA ALA A 53 3.71 5.65 2.13
C ALA A 53 4.32 6.99 1.77
N TRP A 54 4.80 7.71 2.76
CA TRP A 54 5.45 9.01 2.56
C TRP A 54 6.78 8.87 1.83
N GLU A 55 7.64 7.97 2.30
CA GLU A 55 8.99 7.81 1.75
C GLU A 55 8.98 7.25 0.33
N GLU A 56 8.19 6.20 0.10
CA GLU A 56 8.23 5.49 -1.18
C GLU A 56 7.31 6.10 -2.23
N ALA A 57 6.21 6.71 -1.82
CA ALA A 57 5.19 7.18 -2.76
C ALA A 57 4.86 8.66 -2.64
N GLY A 58 5.37 9.36 -1.62
CA GLY A 58 5.04 10.77 -1.43
C GLY A 58 3.60 11.01 -1.06
N LEU A 59 2.97 10.05 -0.39
CA LEU A 59 1.55 10.12 -0.04
C LEU A 59 1.38 10.29 1.46
N SER A 60 0.43 11.14 1.84
CA SER A 60 0.03 11.26 3.23
C SER A 60 -1.49 11.18 3.33
N GLY A 61 -1.95 10.77 4.52
CA GLY A 61 -3.36 10.56 4.76
C GLY A 61 -3.57 9.87 6.09
N ARG A 62 -4.67 9.13 6.21
CA ARG A 62 -4.99 8.43 7.44
C ARG A 62 -5.31 6.97 7.17
N LEU A 63 -4.99 6.12 8.12
CA LEU A 63 -5.34 4.71 8.03
C LEU A 63 -6.81 4.54 8.39
N VAL A 64 -7.50 3.70 7.64
CA VAL A 64 -8.93 3.47 7.80
C VAL A 64 -9.12 2.10 8.43
N GLY A 65 -9.53 2.09 9.72
CA GLY A 65 -9.76 0.85 10.45
C GLY A 65 -8.48 0.11 10.81
N ASP A 66 -8.64 -1.15 11.19
CA ASP A 66 -7.53 -2.03 11.52
C ASP A 66 -6.93 -2.63 10.24
N THR A 67 -5.97 -3.53 10.41
CA THR A 67 -5.35 -4.20 9.27
C THR A 67 -6.41 -4.86 8.40
N ILE A 68 -6.12 -4.92 7.10
CA ILE A 68 -6.95 -5.67 6.18
C ILE A 68 -6.43 -7.10 6.02
N GLY A 69 -5.34 -7.42 6.71
CA GLY A 69 -4.72 -8.73 6.68
C GLY A 69 -3.22 -8.62 6.53
N SER A 70 -2.59 -9.75 6.27
CA SER A 70 -1.15 -9.81 6.07
C SER A 70 -0.84 -10.81 4.97
N TYR A 71 0.36 -10.68 4.43
CA TYR A 71 0.89 -11.69 3.51
C TYR A 71 2.35 -11.94 3.86
N THR A 72 2.88 -13.06 3.36
CA THR A 72 4.28 -13.42 3.57
C THR A 72 4.98 -13.55 2.23
N TYR A 73 6.28 -13.35 2.26
CA TYR A 73 7.12 -13.62 1.11
C TYR A 73 8.53 -13.91 1.61
N ASP A 74 9.32 -14.58 0.78
CA ASP A 74 10.69 -14.95 1.14
C ASP A 74 11.67 -13.95 0.54
N LYS A 75 12.63 -13.55 1.35
CA LYS A 75 13.70 -12.67 0.91
C LYS A 75 14.95 -12.97 1.72
N TRP A 76 16.07 -13.16 1.03
CA TRP A 76 17.36 -13.47 1.67
C TRP A 76 17.31 -14.69 2.59
N GLY A 77 16.49 -15.68 2.23
CA GLY A 77 16.36 -16.89 3.06
C GLY A 77 15.46 -16.74 4.27
N PHE A 78 14.77 -15.61 4.42
CA PHE A 78 13.86 -15.35 5.51
C PHE A 78 12.44 -15.20 5.02
N GLU A 79 11.49 -15.66 5.81
CA GLU A 79 10.09 -15.36 5.57
C GLU A 79 9.75 -14.03 6.23
N LEU A 80 9.26 -13.10 5.44
CA LEU A 80 8.84 -11.78 5.91
C LEU A 80 7.33 -11.72 5.96
N THR A 81 6.79 -11.13 7.01
CA THR A 81 5.34 -10.94 7.18
C THR A 81 5.03 -9.45 7.06
N VAL A 82 4.10 -9.11 6.19
CA VAL A 82 3.70 -7.72 5.95
C VAL A 82 2.27 -7.51 6.40
N SER A 83 2.09 -6.64 7.40
CA SER A 83 0.75 -6.23 7.84
C SER A 83 0.29 -5.07 6.97
N MET A 84 -0.89 -5.21 6.38
CA MET A 84 -1.39 -4.23 5.42
C MET A 84 -2.56 -3.43 5.97
N PHE A 85 -2.57 -2.15 5.62
CA PHE A 85 -3.61 -1.20 6.03
C PHE A 85 -4.17 -0.49 4.81
N LEU A 86 -5.43 -0.08 4.91
CA LEU A 86 -6.01 0.86 3.96
C LEU A 86 -5.63 2.28 4.36
N MET A 87 -5.16 3.09 3.43
CA MET A 87 -4.86 4.49 3.71
C MET A 87 -5.66 5.38 2.78
N GLU A 88 -6.47 6.26 3.38
CA GLU A 88 -7.17 7.29 2.60
C GLU A 88 -6.20 8.45 2.40
N VAL A 89 -5.87 8.70 1.14
CA VAL A 89 -4.87 9.71 0.79
C VAL A 89 -5.50 11.09 0.83
N SER A 90 -4.87 12.02 1.54
CA SER A 90 -5.30 13.42 1.60
C SER A 90 -4.40 14.35 0.81
N SER A 91 -3.15 13.96 0.59
CA SER A 91 -2.26 14.78 -0.24
C SER A 91 -1.19 13.92 -0.89
N GLU A 92 -0.69 14.38 -2.03
CA GLU A 92 0.42 13.75 -2.71
C GLU A 92 1.42 14.80 -3.15
N GLU A 93 2.70 14.49 -2.98
CA GLU A 93 3.78 15.38 -3.35
C GLU A 93 4.24 15.10 -4.77
N THR A 94 4.64 16.14 -5.49
CA THR A 94 5.23 15.96 -6.82
C THR A 94 6.67 15.50 -6.74
N ALA A 95 7.36 15.86 -5.64
CA ALA A 95 8.72 15.40 -5.37
C ALA A 95 8.74 14.84 -3.96
N TRP A 96 9.22 13.63 -3.82
CA TRP A 96 9.28 12.95 -2.52
C TRP A 96 10.60 12.21 -2.40
N GLU A 97 10.86 11.66 -1.21
CA GLU A 97 12.18 11.10 -0.89
C GLU A 97 12.68 10.13 -1.95
N GLU A 98 11.86 9.17 -2.38
CA GLU A 98 12.29 8.16 -3.34
C GLU A 98 11.81 8.44 -4.77
N SER A 99 11.45 9.68 -5.08
CA SER A 99 10.89 10.01 -6.40
C SER A 99 11.86 9.75 -7.55
N ARG A 100 13.16 9.75 -7.29
CA ARG A 100 14.15 9.43 -8.31
C ARG A 100 14.19 7.94 -8.62
N LEU A 101 13.77 7.10 -7.68
CA LEU A 101 13.85 5.65 -7.79
C LEU A 101 12.53 5.01 -8.19
N ARG A 102 11.43 5.72 -8.00
CA ARG A 102 10.10 5.15 -8.10
C ARG A 102 9.21 5.93 -9.05
N GLU A 103 8.25 5.20 -9.60
CA GLU A 103 7.09 5.78 -10.29
C GLU A 103 5.86 5.41 -9.51
N ARG A 104 4.85 6.27 -9.53
CA ARG A 104 3.56 5.94 -8.93
C ARG A 104 2.46 6.16 -9.96
N SER A 105 1.38 5.40 -9.82
CA SER A 105 0.26 5.46 -10.75
C SER A 105 -1.05 5.23 -10.01
N TRP A 106 -2.01 6.06 -10.30
CA TRP A 106 -3.38 5.88 -9.82
C TRP A 106 -4.19 5.16 -10.87
N SER A 107 -4.98 4.18 -10.46
CA SER A 107 -5.85 3.46 -11.37
C SER A 107 -7.09 2.97 -10.63
N PRO A 108 -8.19 2.71 -11.34
CA PRO A 108 -9.36 2.09 -10.72
C PRO A 108 -8.97 0.78 -10.05
N VAL A 109 -9.73 0.41 -9.03
CA VAL A 109 -9.43 -0.79 -8.22
C VAL A 109 -9.23 -2.04 -9.08
N ASP A 110 -10.10 -2.24 -10.07
CA ASP A 110 -10.02 -3.44 -10.91
C ASP A 110 -8.71 -3.49 -11.70
N ASP A 111 -8.29 -2.34 -12.21
CA ASP A 111 -7.02 -2.26 -12.94
C ASP A 111 -5.83 -2.50 -12.02
N ALA A 112 -5.88 -1.91 -10.82
CA ALA A 112 -4.83 -2.13 -9.82
C ALA A 112 -4.76 -3.61 -9.43
N PHE A 113 -5.90 -4.26 -9.25
CA PHE A 113 -5.95 -5.68 -8.93
C PHE A 113 -5.25 -6.50 -10.02
N ALA A 114 -5.55 -6.20 -11.29
CA ALA A 114 -4.92 -6.90 -12.41
C ALA A 114 -3.41 -6.63 -12.47
N GLN A 115 -2.99 -5.40 -12.16
CA GLN A 115 -1.57 -5.04 -12.19
C GLN A 115 -0.78 -5.72 -11.07
N LEU A 116 -1.44 -6.16 -10.01
CA LEU A 116 -0.80 -6.88 -8.90
C LEU A 116 -0.84 -8.40 -9.11
N LYS A 117 -1.12 -8.85 -10.32
CA LYS A 117 -1.10 -10.27 -10.64
C LYS A 117 0.24 -10.89 -10.20
N ARG A 118 0.15 -12.01 -9.50
CA ARG A 118 1.30 -12.73 -8.95
C ARG A 118 1.96 -12.06 -7.74
N HIS A 119 1.51 -10.88 -7.34
CA HIS A 119 1.98 -10.29 -6.10
C HIS A 119 1.15 -10.88 -4.96
N PRO A 120 1.79 -11.27 -3.85
CA PRO A 120 1.04 -11.88 -2.74
C PRO A 120 0.06 -10.94 -2.06
N VAL A 121 0.15 -9.63 -2.29
CA VAL A 121 -0.82 -8.69 -1.74
C VAL A 121 -2.15 -8.70 -2.51
N GLN A 122 -2.20 -9.27 -3.70
CA GLN A 122 -3.39 -9.18 -4.55
C GLN A 122 -4.69 -9.60 -3.85
N PRO A 123 -4.74 -10.73 -3.12
CA PRO A 123 -5.99 -11.09 -2.43
C PRO A 123 -6.44 -10.05 -1.41
N LEU A 124 -5.50 -9.37 -0.77
CA LEU A 124 -5.82 -8.32 0.19
C LEU A 124 -6.43 -7.11 -0.49
N LEU A 125 -6.03 -6.83 -1.72
CA LEU A 125 -6.69 -5.76 -2.48
C LEU A 125 -8.15 -6.12 -2.75
N GLY A 126 -8.44 -7.40 -2.98
CA GLY A 126 -9.83 -7.86 -3.10
C GLY A 126 -10.64 -7.60 -1.84
N THR A 127 -10.06 -7.92 -0.68
CA THR A 127 -10.68 -7.64 0.61
C THR A 127 -10.89 -6.14 0.81
N ALA A 128 -9.87 -5.35 0.46
CA ALA A 128 -9.94 -3.90 0.54
C ALA A 128 -11.04 -3.34 -0.35
N ALA A 129 -11.14 -3.84 -1.57
CA ALA A 129 -12.14 -3.40 -2.53
C ALA A 129 -13.55 -3.60 -1.98
N ALA A 130 -13.81 -4.77 -1.39
CA ALA A 130 -15.12 -5.06 -0.80
C ALA A 130 -15.44 -4.10 0.34
N ARG A 131 -14.45 -3.82 1.20
CA ARG A 131 -14.61 -2.87 2.32
C ARG A 131 -14.90 -1.47 1.80
N LEU A 132 -14.18 -1.03 0.76
CA LEU A 132 -14.37 0.29 0.19
C LEU A 132 -15.72 0.43 -0.49
N GLU A 133 -16.22 -0.61 -1.13
CA GLU A 133 -17.56 -0.58 -1.73
C GLU A 133 -18.64 -0.45 -0.67
N ARG A 134 -18.52 -1.15 0.45
CA ARG A 134 -19.47 -1.01 1.57
C ARG A 134 -19.43 0.40 2.14
N ARG A 135 -18.25 0.97 2.30
CA ARG A 135 -18.06 2.33 2.81
C ARG A 135 -18.69 3.36 1.86
N LYS A 136 -18.53 3.16 0.56
CA LYS A 136 -19.10 4.03 -0.46
C LYS A 136 -20.63 4.02 -0.41
N ARG A 137 -21.23 2.84 -0.24
CA ARG A 137 -22.68 2.72 -0.18
C ARG A 137 -23.29 3.32 1.08
N SER A 138 -22.51 3.45 2.14
CA SER A 138 -22.94 4.00 3.42
C SER A 138 -22.98 5.52 3.45
N ARG A 139 -22.49 6.18 2.42
CA ARG A 139 -22.42 7.65 2.37
C ARG A 139 -23.67 8.26 1.76
#